data_5fcf720cd7e0dff481205544e00fe3f5
#
_entry.id   5fcf720cd7e0dff481205544e00fe3f5
#
_cell.length_a   1.000
_cell.length_b   1.000
_cell.length_c   1.000
_cell.angle_alpha   90.00
_cell.angle_beta   90.00
_cell.angle_gamma   90.00
#
_symmetry.space_group_name_H-M   'P 1'
#
loop_
_entity.id
_entity.type
_entity.pdbx_description
1 polymer ?
#
loop_
_entity_poly.entity_id
_entity_poly.type
_entity_poly.pdbx_seq_one_letter_code
_entity_poly.pdbx_strand_id
1 'polypeptide(L)'
;MVVFQKPKALTDVPLHYCPGCTHGIIHRLVAEAIDELGIEGKTVGVAPVGCAVMAYDYFACDMVEAAHGRAPAVATGIKRALPENIVFTYQGDGDLASIGMAETVHAATRNENITIIFVNNAIYGMTGGQMAPTSLPGQVTQTSPYGRDVKTQGYPVKVAELLSALDGPEYIECVAVNNVKNVNKAKKAIKKAFQNQIEGKGFSLIEVVSSCPTNWGMTPSKALQWVEEKMIPYYPLGVYRDKSAKKED
;
A
#
# COMPACT_ATOMS: atom_id res chain seq x y z
N MET A 1 -26.54 19.89 4.25
CA MET A 1 -25.68 19.12 3.34
C MET A 1 -24.59 18.46 4.18
N VAL A 2 -24.47 17.13 4.20
CA VAL A 2 -23.38 16.44 4.90
C VAL A 2 -22.11 16.64 4.07
N VAL A 3 -21.12 17.36 4.63
CA VAL A 3 -19.85 17.65 3.94
C VAL A 3 -18.86 16.50 4.17
N PHE A 4 -19.03 15.75 5.25
CA PHE A 4 -18.19 14.63 5.63
C PHE A 4 -18.98 13.61 6.46
N GLN A 5 -18.78 12.35 6.16
CA GLN A 5 -19.28 11.23 6.95
C GLN A 5 -18.16 10.19 7.09
N LYS A 6 -18.05 9.57 8.25
CA LYS A 6 -17.17 8.42 8.46
C LYS A 6 -17.62 7.27 7.56
N PRO A 7 -16.72 6.62 6.82
CA PRO A 7 -17.04 5.42 6.05
C PRO A 7 -17.61 4.31 6.95
N LYS A 8 -18.59 3.57 6.47
CA LYS A 8 -19.18 2.41 7.17
C LYS A 8 -18.19 1.27 7.29
N ALA A 9 -17.33 1.11 6.29
CA ALA A 9 -16.28 0.11 6.28
C ALA A 9 -15.11 0.41 7.26
N LEU A 10 -15.20 1.46 8.10
CA LEU A 10 -14.31 1.70 9.24
C LEU A 10 -15.04 1.47 10.55
N THR A 11 -14.41 0.73 11.47
CA THR A 11 -14.87 0.54 12.85
C THR A 11 -14.72 1.81 13.69
N ASP A 12 -15.20 1.80 14.94
CA ASP A 12 -15.00 2.90 15.92
C ASP A 12 -13.72 2.76 16.74
N VAL A 13 -12.92 1.73 16.48
CA VAL A 13 -11.67 1.49 17.20
C VAL A 13 -10.67 2.63 16.89
N PRO A 14 -10.11 3.28 17.92
CA PRO A 14 -9.09 4.31 17.70
C PRO A 14 -7.85 3.74 17.02
N LEU A 15 -7.36 4.45 16.00
CA LEU A 15 -6.15 4.06 15.31
C LEU A 15 -4.92 4.23 16.23
N HIS A 16 -4.03 3.23 16.27
CA HIS A 16 -2.81 3.24 17.08
C HIS A 16 -1.61 3.96 16.44
N TYR A 17 -1.75 4.41 15.20
CA TYR A 17 -0.63 4.99 14.45
C TYR A 17 -0.06 6.25 15.11
N CYS A 18 1.25 6.46 14.92
CA CYS A 18 1.95 7.63 15.44
C CYS A 18 1.35 8.95 14.94
N PRO A 19 1.45 10.05 15.71
CA PRO A 19 1.01 11.37 15.28
C PRO A 19 1.65 11.79 13.94
N GLY A 20 0.81 12.16 12.96
CA GLY A 20 1.26 12.56 11.62
C GLY A 20 1.62 11.40 10.67
N CYS A 21 1.49 10.16 11.11
CA CYS A 21 1.56 9.00 10.23
C CYS A 21 0.36 8.99 9.27
N THR A 22 0.60 8.74 7.99
CA THR A 22 -0.45 8.81 6.97
C THR A 22 -1.25 7.52 6.79
N HIS A 23 -0.98 6.46 7.56
CA HIS A 23 -1.78 5.23 7.55
C HIS A 23 -3.27 5.49 7.76
N GLY A 24 -3.65 6.38 8.70
CA GLY A 24 -5.05 6.71 8.97
C GLY A 24 -5.77 7.31 7.75
N ILE A 25 -5.06 8.11 6.94
CA ILE A 25 -5.60 8.62 5.68
C ILE A 25 -5.85 7.48 4.71
N ILE A 26 -4.87 6.58 4.56
CA ILE A 26 -4.94 5.45 3.62
C ILE A 26 -6.07 4.49 4.02
N HIS A 27 -6.21 4.13 5.31
CA HIS A 27 -7.32 3.32 5.81
C HIS A 27 -8.67 3.92 5.43
N ARG A 28 -8.82 5.23 5.64
CA ARG A 28 -10.03 5.94 5.25
C ARG A 28 -10.31 5.84 3.76
N LEU A 29 -9.30 6.04 2.89
CA LEU A 29 -9.49 5.97 1.44
C LEU A 29 -9.90 4.57 0.96
N VAL A 30 -9.33 3.52 1.58
CA VAL A 30 -9.72 2.14 1.30
C VAL A 30 -11.17 1.90 1.72
N ALA A 31 -11.55 2.32 2.92
CA ALA A 31 -12.93 2.18 3.41
C ALA A 31 -13.94 2.98 2.58
N GLU A 32 -13.60 4.22 2.18
CA GLU A 32 -14.44 5.01 1.28
C GLU A 32 -14.63 4.32 -0.09
N ALA A 33 -13.59 3.66 -0.61
CA ALA A 33 -13.71 2.92 -1.86
C ALA A 33 -14.61 1.69 -1.71
N ILE A 34 -14.52 0.96 -0.60
CA ILE A 34 -15.42 -0.17 -0.27
C ILE A 34 -16.87 0.29 -0.21
N ASP A 35 -17.16 1.36 0.54
CA ASP A 35 -18.51 1.94 0.69
C ASP A 35 -19.07 2.43 -0.66
N GLU A 36 -18.28 3.20 -1.41
CA GLU A 36 -18.72 3.77 -2.69
C GLU A 36 -18.98 2.74 -3.80
N LEU A 37 -18.35 1.57 -3.69
CA LEU A 37 -18.55 0.45 -4.60
C LEU A 37 -19.62 -0.52 -4.10
N GLY A 38 -20.13 -0.36 -2.87
CA GLY A 38 -21.17 -1.20 -2.27
C GLY A 38 -20.72 -2.66 -2.09
N ILE A 39 -19.47 -2.87 -1.70
CA ILE A 39 -18.85 -4.21 -1.61
C ILE A 39 -18.58 -4.67 -0.17
N GLU A 40 -19.08 -3.98 0.86
CA GLU A 40 -18.79 -4.28 2.27
C GLU A 40 -19.07 -5.74 2.63
N GLY A 41 -20.23 -6.25 2.20
CA GLY A 41 -20.70 -7.60 2.55
C GLY A 41 -19.96 -8.76 1.87
N LYS A 42 -19.01 -8.48 0.99
CA LYS A 42 -18.21 -9.50 0.27
C LYS A 42 -16.73 -9.14 0.16
N THR A 43 -16.28 -8.21 0.99
CA THR A 43 -14.87 -7.85 1.03
C THR A 43 -14.16 -8.61 2.14
N VAL A 44 -13.01 -9.17 1.79
CA VAL A 44 -12.09 -9.82 2.74
C VAL A 44 -10.73 -9.12 2.66
N GLY A 45 -10.30 -8.57 3.78
CA GLY A 45 -8.97 -7.97 3.90
C GLY A 45 -7.97 -8.95 4.49
N VAL A 46 -6.72 -8.85 4.06
CA VAL A 46 -5.61 -9.61 4.65
C VAL A 46 -4.65 -8.63 5.34
N ALA A 47 -4.61 -8.72 6.67
CA ALA A 47 -3.71 -7.93 7.49
C ALA A 47 -2.27 -8.49 7.41
N PRO A 48 -1.25 -7.62 7.38
CA PRO A 48 0.16 -7.98 7.28
C PRO A 48 0.78 -8.13 8.66
N VAL A 49 2.10 -8.22 8.69
CA VAL A 49 2.89 -7.96 9.90
C VAL A 49 3.65 -6.64 9.75
N GLY A 50 3.61 -5.80 10.78
CA GLY A 50 4.20 -4.47 10.83
C GLY A 50 3.22 -3.44 11.36
N CYS A 51 3.40 -2.16 11.07
CA CYS A 51 2.52 -1.09 11.61
C CYS A 51 1.04 -1.31 11.31
N ALA A 52 0.72 -1.98 10.22
CA ALA A 52 -0.66 -2.25 9.80
C ALA A 52 -1.22 -3.60 10.32
N VAL A 53 -0.54 -4.29 11.23
CA VAL A 53 -0.98 -5.59 11.76
C VAL A 53 -2.40 -5.53 12.32
N MET A 54 -2.75 -4.45 13.01
CA MET A 54 -4.08 -4.26 13.60
C MET A 54 -5.15 -3.76 12.59
N ALA A 55 -4.88 -3.87 11.29
CA ALA A 55 -5.87 -3.50 10.27
C ALA A 55 -7.20 -4.27 10.44
N TYR A 56 -7.15 -5.49 11.01
CA TYR A 56 -8.32 -6.30 11.31
C TYR A 56 -9.26 -5.64 12.35
N ASP A 57 -8.76 -4.76 13.21
CA ASP A 57 -9.60 -4.00 14.16
C ASP A 57 -10.23 -2.77 13.51
N TYR A 58 -9.65 -2.27 12.41
CA TYR A 58 -10.02 -0.97 11.84
C TYR A 58 -10.98 -1.05 10.65
N PHE A 59 -10.93 -2.14 9.87
CA PHE A 59 -11.87 -2.35 8.79
C PHE A 59 -13.10 -3.14 9.25
N ALA A 60 -14.29 -2.64 8.93
CA ALA A 60 -15.56 -3.29 9.21
C ALA A 60 -15.95 -4.26 8.05
N CYS A 61 -15.03 -5.16 7.70
CA CYS A 61 -15.22 -6.26 6.77
C CYS A 61 -14.54 -7.50 7.34
N ASP A 62 -14.72 -8.66 6.71
CA ASP A 62 -13.99 -9.86 7.12
C ASP A 62 -12.48 -9.66 6.96
N MET A 63 -11.72 -10.02 7.98
CA MET A 63 -10.27 -9.85 7.99
C MET A 63 -9.56 -11.14 8.40
N VAL A 64 -8.45 -11.41 7.75
CA VAL A 64 -7.55 -12.53 8.06
C VAL A 64 -6.15 -12.00 8.30
N GLU A 65 -5.50 -12.39 9.37
CA GLU A 65 -4.10 -12.06 9.62
C GLU A 65 -3.19 -13.10 8.92
N ALA A 66 -2.20 -12.61 8.18
CA ALA A 66 -1.19 -13.45 7.52
C ALA A 66 0.13 -13.40 8.28
N ALA A 67 0.90 -14.48 8.23
CA ALA A 67 2.28 -14.44 8.65
C ALA A 67 3.09 -13.43 7.81
N HIS A 68 4.17 -12.89 8.39
CA HIS A 68 4.96 -11.83 7.77
C HIS A 68 5.39 -12.17 6.34
N GLY A 69 5.04 -11.28 5.40
CA GLY A 69 5.30 -11.41 3.97
C GLY A 69 4.38 -12.38 3.22
N ARG A 70 3.41 -13.03 3.90
CA ARG A 70 2.56 -14.05 3.28
C ARG A 70 1.17 -13.55 2.87
N ALA A 71 0.88 -12.26 3.07
CA ALA A 71 -0.42 -11.70 2.74
C ALA A 71 -0.86 -11.95 1.28
N PRO A 72 -0.02 -11.79 0.24
CA PRO A 72 -0.44 -12.07 -1.13
C PRO A 72 -0.74 -13.55 -1.39
N ALA A 73 -0.05 -14.48 -0.70
CA ALA A 73 -0.32 -15.91 -0.81
C ALA A 73 -1.64 -16.29 -0.13
N VAL A 74 -1.91 -15.72 1.07
CA VAL A 74 -3.19 -15.91 1.78
C VAL A 74 -4.34 -15.32 0.96
N ALA A 75 -4.19 -14.10 0.44
CA ALA A 75 -5.18 -13.47 -0.43
C ALA A 75 -5.47 -14.28 -1.69
N THR A 76 -4.43 -14.86 -2.33
CA THR A 76 -4.57 -15.78 -3.46
C THR A 76 -5.43 -17.00 -3.09
N GLY A 77 -5.14 -17.61 -1.93
CA GLY A 77 -5.91 -18.77 -1.44
C GLY A 77 -7.37 -18.43 -1.19
N ILE A 78 -7.64 -17.31 -0.49
CA ILE A 78 -8.99 -16.83 -0.22
C ILE A 78 -9.74 -16.56 -1.53
N LYS A 79 -9.13 -15.82 -2.46
CA LYS A 79 -9.77 -15.48 -3.74
C LYS A 79 -10.11 -16.70 -4.58
N ARG A 80 -9.26 -17.72 -4.56
CA ARG A 80 -9.52 -18.99 -5.27
C ARG A 80 -10.61 -19.83 -4.62
N ALA A 81 -10.70 -19.81 -3.28
CA ALA A 81 -11.75 -20.50 -2.53
C ALA A 81 -13.09 -19.76 -2.59
N LEU A 82 -13.06 -18.43 -2.66
CA LEU A 82 -14.22 -17.54 -2.67
C LEU A 82 -14.15 -16.59 -3.88
N PRO A 83 -14.36 -17.07 -5.11
CA PRO A 83 -14.10 -16.30 -6.33
C PRO A 83 -14.96 -15.04 -6.46
N GLU A 84 -16.15 -15.00 -5.84
CA GLU A 84 -17.05 -13.85 -5.86
C GLU A 84 -16.67 -12.75 -4.86
N ASN A 85 -15.80 -13.06 -3.86
CA ASN A 85 -15.39 -12.10 -2.87
C ASN A 85 -14.33 -11.12 -3.42
N ILE A 86 -14.34 -9.91 -2.92
CA ILE A 86 -13.31 -8.91 -3.16
C ILE A 86 -12.23 -9.10 -2.10
N VAL A 87 -11.01 -9.39 -2.53
CA VAL A 87 -9.89 -9.69 -1.61
C VAL A 87 -8.80 -8.66 -1.78
N PHE A 88 -8.41 -8.02 -0.68
CA PHE A 88 -7.29 -7.08 -0.69
C PHE A 88 -6.26 -7.38 0.40
N THR A 89 -5.02 -6.98 0.17
CA THR A 89 -3.98 -6.93 1.19
C THR A 89 -3.64 -5.47 1.52
N TYR A 90 -3.22 -5.22 2.76
CA TYR A 90 -2.76 -3.90 3.20
C TYR A 90 -1.39 -4.06 3.84
N GLN A 91 -0.30 -3.74 3.13
CA GLN A 91 1.06 -4.13 3.51
C GLN A 91 2.02 -2.93 3.54
N GLY A 92 2.94 -2.92 4.51
CA GLY A 92 4.08 -2.02 4.53
C GLY A 92 5.25 -2.53 3.67
N ASP A 93 6.26 -1.69 3.51
CA ASP A 93 7.45 -1.99 2.70
C ASP A 93 8.31 -3.13 3.27
N GLY A 94 8.41 -3.22 4.58
CA GLY A 94 9.09 -4.34 5.23
C GLY A 94 8.38 -5.67 5.01
N ASP A 95 7.06 -5.67 4.98
CA ASP A 95 6.27 -6.88 4.74
C ASP A 95 6.28 -7.27 3.27
N LEU A 96 5.97 -6.36 2.36
CA LEU A 96 5.82 -6.64 0.94
C LEU A 96 7.16 -6.69 0.21
N ALA A 97 7.99 -5.65 0.37
CA ALA A 97 9.19 -5.46 -0.44
C ALA A 97 10.44 -6.16 0.13
N SER A 98 10.33 -6.76 1.32
CA SER A 98 11.38 -7.57 1.94
C SER A 98 10.99 -9.06 1.91
N ILE A 99 10.46 -9.57 3.02
CA ILE A 99 10.16 -10.99 3.20
C ILE A 99 9.03 -11.48 2.29
N GLY A 100 8.13 -10.62 1.81
CA GLY A 100 6.99 -10.95 0.95
C GLY A 100 7.21 -10.71 -0.54
N MET A 101 8.43 -10.38 -0.98
CA MET A 101 8.67 -10.05 -2.38
C MET A 101 8.35 -11.21 -3.33
N ALA A 102 8.72 -12.43 -2.98
CA ALA A 102 8.46 -13.61 -3.81
C ALA A 102 6.96 -13.86 -3.97
N GLU A 103 6.19 -13.79 -2.89
CA GLU A 103 4.73 -13.96 -2.92
C GLU A 103 4.05 -12.88 -3.77
N THR A 104 4.51 -11.63 -3.65
CA THR A 104 4.00 -10.51 -4.43
C THR A 104 4.29 -10.69 -5.93
N VAL A 105 5.54 -11.03 -6.29
CA VAL A 105 5.94 -11.28 -7.69
C VAL A 105 5.14 -12.45 -8.28
N HIS A 106 4.98 -13.54 -7.54
CA HIS A 106 4.21 -14.70 -8.02
C HIS A 106 2.73 -14.42 -8.16
N ALA A 107 2.11 -13.67 -7.25
CA ALA A 107 0.70 -13.24 -7.38
C ALA A 107 0.52 -12.33 -8.61
N ALA A 108 1.42 -11.38 -8.80
CA ALA A 108 1.43 -10.48 -9.96
C ALA A 108 1.63 -11.24 -11.28
N THR A 109 2.61 -12.15 -11.33
CA THR A 109 2.90 -12.94 -12.54
C THR A 109 1.72 -13.79 -12.98
N ARG A 110 0.99 -14.38 -12.01
CA ARG A 110 -0.22 -15.18 -12.29
C ARG A 110 -1.46 -14.34 -12.56
N ASN A 111 -1.36 -13.02 -12.48
CA ASN A 111 -2.48 -12.10 -12.58
C ASN A 111 -3.64 -12.46 -11.62
N GLU A 112 -3.30 -12.83 -10.38
CA GLU A 112 -4.31 -13.17 -9.37
C GLU A 112 -5.31 -12.01 -9.19
N ASN A 113 -6.60 -12.31 -9.19
CA ASN A 113 -7.63 -11.28 -9.09
C ASN A 113 -7.76 -10.73 -7.66
N ILE A 114 -6.72 -10.04 -7.19
CA ILE A 114 -6.59 -9.42 -5.87
C ILE A 114 -6.11 -7.97 -6.00
N THR A 115 -6.38 -7.17 -4.95
CA THR A 115 -5.89 -5.79 -4.86
C THR A 115 -4.85 -5.68 -3.75
N ILE A 116 -3.67 -5.15 -4.04
CA ILE A 116 -2.64 -4.88 -3.04
C ILE A 116 -2.56 -3.38 -2.78
N ILE A 117 -2.77 -2.98 -1.52
CA ILE A 117 -2.50 -1.63 -1.02
C ILE A 117 -1.12 -1.69 -0.34
N PHE A 118 -0.14 -1.12 -0.99
CA PHE A 118 1.25 -1.13 -0.56
C PHE A 118 1.65 0.24 0.00
N VAL A 119 1.95 0.31 1.29
CA VAL A 119 2.37 1.54 1.97
C VAL A 119 3.88 1.60 2.01
N ASN A 120 4.46 2.49 1.20
CA ASN A 120 5.90 2.72 1.14
C ASN A 120 6.25 3.97 1.97
N ASN A 121 6.83 3.76 3.15
CA ASN A 121 7.34 4.83 4.03
C ASN A 121 8.87 4.79 4.20
N ALA A 122 9.56 4.02 3.39
CA ALA A 122 11.02 3.93 3.32
C ALA A 122 11.72 3.55 4.65
N ILE A 123 11.05 2.81 5.55
CA ILE A 123 11.63 2.41 6.83
C ILE A 123 10.82 1.29 7.50
N TYR A 124 11.47 0.41 8.27
CA TYR A 124 10.75 -0.50 9.17
C TYR A 124 10.18 0.29 10.35
N GLY A 125 8.89 0.66 10.27
CA GLY A 125 8.27 1.54 11.25
C GLY A 125 8.04 0.87 12.61
N MET A 126 7.45 -0.32 12.64
CA MET A 126 7.01 -0.97 13.87
C MET A 126 8.15 -1.37 14.79
N THR A 127 9.27 -1.79 14.23
CA THR A 127 10.42 -2.32 15.00
C THR A 127 11.41 -1.25 15.44
N GLY A 128 11.14 0.02 15.16
CA GLY A 128 11.93 1.14 15.67
C GLY A 128 12.86 1.82 14.66
N GLY A 129 12.62 1.66 13.35
CA GLY A 129 13.28 2.48 12.35
C GLY A 129 14.52 1.90 11.69
N GLN A 130 14.56 0.59 11.46
CA GLN A 130 15.62 -0.03 10.68
C GLN A 130 15.49 0.29 9.19
N MET A 131 16.58 0.14 8.46
CA MET A 131 16.61 0.32 7.01
C MET A 131 15.73 -0.72 6.33
N ALA A 132 14.76 -0.27 5.56
CA ALA A 132 13.90 -1.11 4.71
C ALA A 132 14.50 -1.28 3.30
N PRO A 133 14.04 -2.25 2.51
CA PRO A 133 14.43 -2.35 1.10
C PRO A 133 14.17 -1.07 0.31
N THR A 134 13.19 -0.29 0.72
CA THR A 134 12.76 0.97 0.10
C THR A 134 13.43 2.22 0.66
N SER A 135 14.23 2.13 1.72
CA SER A 135 14.94 3.31 2.29
C SER A 135 15.82 3.98 1.25
N LEU A 136 15.76 5.31 1.16
CA LEU A 136 16.44 6.09 0.11
C LEU A 136 17.97 6.06 0.27
N PRO A 137 18.74 6.29 -0.81
CA PRO A 137 20.18 6.51 -0.71
C PRO A 137 20.48 7.68 0.25
N GLY A 138 21.42 7.50 1.15
CA GLY A 138 21.77 8.49 2.18
C GLY A 138 20.77 8.63 3.33
N GLN A 139 19.64 7.90 3.32
CA GLN A 139 18.68 7.96 4.42
C GLN A 139 19.26 7.35 5.68
N VAL A 140 19.27 8.14 6.76
CA VAL A 140 19.69 7.71 8.11
C VAL A 140 18.59 6.86 8.72
N THR A 141 18.96 5.70 9.25
CA THR A 141 18.06 4.77 9.96
C THR A 141 18.82 4.13 11.12
N GLN A 142 18.14 3.36 11.97
CA GLN A 142 18.78 2.67 13.10
C GLN A 142 19.90 1.70 12.65
N THR A 143 19.78 1.10 11.49
CA THR A 143 20.77 0.16 10.94
C THR A 143 21.63 0.76 9.83
N SER A 144 21.43 2.03 9.49
CA SER A 144 22.28 2.84 8.61
C SER A 144 22.52 4.24 9.23
N PRO A 145 23.24 4.32 10.35
CA PRO A 145 23.38 5.57 11.12
C PRO A 145 24.14 6.67 10.38
N TYR A 146 24.95 6.32 9.38
CA TYR A 146 25.66 7.27 8.50
C TYR A 146 24.96 7.50 7.16
N GLY A 147 23.72 7.03 7.03
CA GLY A 147 22.95 7.01 5.79
C GLY A 147 23.16 5.72 4.98
N ARG A 148 22.12 5.34 4.20
CA ARG A 148 22.23 4.17 3.31
C ARG A 148 23.31 4.39 2.26
N ASP A 149 24.36 3.57 2.30
CA ASP A 149 25.41 3.52 1.27
C ASP A 149 25.05 2.47 0.20
N VAL A 150 24.76 2.92 -0.99
CA VAL A 150 24.36 2.04 -2.11
C VAL A 150 25.45 1.06 -2.55
N LYS A 151 26.73 1.35 -2.24
CA LYS A 151 27.85 0.45 -2.58
C LYS A 151 27.87 -0.80 -1.70
N THR A 152 27.46 -0.67 -0.45
CA THR A 152 27.51 -1.77 0.53
C THR A 152 26.13 -2.33 0.87
N GLN A 153 25.07 -1.51 0.75
CA GLN A 153 23.70 -1.85 1.16
C GLN A 153 22.72 -1.93 -0.02
N GLY A 154 23.20 -1.72 -1.25
CA GLY A 154 22.40 -1.79 -2.47
C GLY A 154 21.44 -0.63 -2.65
N TYR A 155 20.81 -0.58 -3.81
CA TYR A 155 19.81 0.43 -4.17
C TYR A 155 18.43 0.10 -3.59
N PRO A 156 17.59 1.13 -3.34
CA PRO A 156 16.19 0.92 -2.96
C PRO A 156 15.41 0.16 -4.02
N VAL A 157 14.54 -0.74 -3.58
CA VAL A 157 13.64 -1.49 -4.47
C VAL A 157 12.49 -0.58 -4.90
N LYS A 158 12.26 -0.47 -6.20
CA LYS A 158 11.14 0.25 -6.81
C LYS A 158 10.07 -0.75 -7.23
N VAL A 159 9.13 -1.00 -6.32
CA VAL A 159 8.17 -2.11 -6.46
C VAL A 159 7.24 -1.90 -7.66
N ALA A 160 6.67 -0.70 -7.83
CA ALA A 160 5.80 -0.42 -8.95
C ALA A 160 6.51 -0.59 -10.30
N GLU A 161 7.75 -0.09 -10.43
CA GLU A 161 8.56 -0.28 -11.64
C GLU A 161 8.87 -1.77 -11.89
N LEU A 162 9.30 -2.49 -10.85
CA LEU A 162 9.64 -3.92 -10.94
C LEU A 162 8.45 -4.74 -11.42
N LEU A 163 7.29 -4.57 -10.81
CA LEU A 163 6.10 -5.34 -11.16
C LEU A 163 5.49 -4.91 -12.50
N SER A 164 5.69 -3.67 -12.94
CA SER A 164 5.21 -3.21 -14.23
C SER A 164 5.91 -3.87 -15.43
N ALA A 165 7.10 -4.44 -15.20
CA ALA A 165 7.82 -5.21 -16.21
C ALA A 165 7.25 -6.62 -16.43
N LEU A 166 6.37 -7.10 -15.53
CA LEU A 166 5.72 -8.40 -15.66
C LEU A 166 4.51 -8.31 -16.61
N ASP A 167 4.23 -9.35 -17.36
CA ASP A 167 3.06 -9.40 -18.26
C ASP A 167 1.74 -9.58 -17.53
N GLY A 168 1.77 -10.16 -16.33
CA GLY A 168 0.57 -10.50 -15.55
C GLY A 168 -0.27 -9.29 -15.14
N PRO A 169 0.25 -8.31 -14.39
CA PRO A 169 -0.56 -7.29 -13.74
C PRO A 169 -1.48 -6.51 -14.68
N GLU A 170 -2.72 -6.27 -14.22
CA GLU A 170 -3.69 -5.43 -14.92
C GLU A 170 -3.43 -3.95 -14.67
N TYR A 171 -3.21 -3.58 -13.39
CA TYR A 171 -3.09 -2.19 -13.00
C TYR A 171 -2.04 -1.97 -11.92
N ILE A 172 -1.12 -1.01 -12.14
CA ILE A 172 -0.11 -0.59 -11.16
C ILE A 172 -0.04 0.93 -11.20
N GLU A 173 -0.26 1.57 -10.04
CA GLU A 173 -0.12 3.01 -9.89
C GLU A 173 0.62 3.35 -8.60
N CYS A 174 1.53 4.33 -8.67
CA CYS A 174 2.17 4.94 -7.52
C CYS A 174 1.50 6.28 -7.23
N VAL A 175 1.04 6.44 -5.98
CA VAL A 175 0.33 7.63 -5.50
C VAL A 175 0.95 8.12 -4.18
N ALA A 176 0.52 9.28 -3.70
CA ALA A 176 0.90 9.81 -2.38
C ALA A 176 -0.32 10.39 -1.65
N VAL A 177 -0.16 10.64 -0.35
CA VAL A 177 -1.21 11.23 0.50
C VAL A 177 -0.69 12.41 1.32
N ASN A 178 0.33 13.09 0.83
CA ASN A 178 1.01 14.20 1.50
C ASN A 178 0.31 15.56 1.35
N ASN A 179 -0.66 15.67 0.45
CA ASN A 179 -1.48 16.87 0.25
C ASN A 179 -2.86 16.50 -0.31
N VAL A 180 -3.82 17.45 -0.28
CA VAL A 180 -5.21 17.21 -0.70
C VAL A 180 -5.33 16.73 -2.15
N LYS A 181 -4.53 17.30 -3.07
CA LYS A 181 -4.53 16.88 -4.48
C LYS A 181 -4.13 15.41 -4.64
N ASN A 182 -3.09 15.00 -3.94
CA ASN A 182 -2.60 13.62 -3.98
C ASN A 182 -3.53 12.65 -3.25
N VAL A 183 -4.15 13.05 -2.13
CA VAL A 183 -5.20 12.26 -1.44
C VAL A 183 -6.35 11.95 -2.40
N ASN A 184 -6.83 12.93 -3.17
CA ASN A 184 -7.89 12.72 -4.15
C ASN A 184 -7.46 11.80 -5.31
N LYS A 185 -6.20 11.85 -5.73
CA LYS A 185 -5.65 10.91 -6.73
C LYS A 185 -5.57 9.50 -6.15
N ALA A 186 -5.04 9.36 -4.94
CA ALA A 186 -4.94 8.07 -4.27
C ALA A 186 -6.31 7.40 -4.10
N LYS A 187 -7.35 8.16 -3.72
CA LYS A 187 -8.72 7.66 -3.66
C LYS A 187 -9.20 7.08 -4.99
N LYS A 188 -8.96 7.81 -6.09
CA LYS A 188 -9.34 7.36 -7.44
C LYS A 188 -8.61 6.08 -7.85
N ALA A 189 -7.30 6.01 -7.57
CA ALA A 189 -6.47 4.85 -7.87
C ALA A 189 -6.93 3.61 -7.10
N ILE A 190 -7.18 3.73 -5.79
CA ILE A 190 -7.68 2.64 -4.93
C ILE A 190 -9.05 2.16 -5.44
N LYS A 191 -9.96 3.09 -5.72
CA LYS A 191 -11.29 2.75 -6.25
C LYS A 191 -11.19 2.01 -7.60
N LYS A 192 -10.30 2.46 -8.49
CA LYS A 192 -10.06 1.80 -9.79
C LYS A 192 -9.49 0.39 -9.60
N ALA A 193 -8.57 0.19 -8.67
CA ALA A 193 -8.02 -1.14 -8.37
C ALA A 193 -9.11 -2.13 -7.91
N PHE A 194 -10.00 -1.71 -7.01
CA PHE A 194 -11.16 -2.53 -6.62
C PHE A 194 -12.14 -2.75 -7.78
N GLN A 195 -12.39 -1.74 -8.61
CA GLN A 195 -13.25 -1.88 -9.78
C GLN A 195 -12.69 -2.91 -10.77
N ASN A 196 -11.38 -2.90 -11.03
CA ASN A 196 -10.73 -3.92 -11.87
C ASN A 196 -10.93 -5.33 -11.30
N GLN A 197 -10.85 -5.48 -9.97
CA GLN A 197 -11.10 -6.77 -9.32
C GLN A 197 -12.55 -7.21 -9.44
N ILE A 198 -13.53 -6.31 -9.30
CA ILE A 198 -14.97 -6.57 -9.51
C ILE A 198 -15.21 -7.06 -10.93
N GLU A 199 -14.54 -6.46 -11.91
CA GLU A 199 -14.64 -6.80 -13.33
C GLU A 199 -13.83 -8.05 -13.73
N GLY A 200 -13.15 -8.69 -12.77
CA GLY A 200 -12.38 -9.92 -13.03
C GLY A 200 -11.12 -9.72 -13.87
N LYS A 201 -10.58 -8.48 -13.95
CA LYS A 201 -9.44 -8.15 -14.80
C LYS A 201 -8.11 -8.67 -14.25
N GLY A 202 -8.04 -8.92 -12.94
CA GLY A 202 -6.87 -9.51 -12.30
C GLY A 202 -6.14 -8.57 -11.34
N PHE A 203 -4.83 -8.75 -11.24
CA PHE A 203 -3.96 -8.16 -10.23
C PHE A 203 -3.85 -6.64 -10.34
N SER A 204 -4.11 -5.96 -9.23
CA SER A 204 -3.88 -4.53 -9.09
C SER A 204 -3.00 -4.22 -7.89
N LEU A 205 -2.04 -3.29 -8.05
CA LEU A 205 -1.21 -2.78 -6.96
C LEU A 205 -1.26 -1.26 -6.92
N ILE A 206 -1.55 -0.71 -5.75
CA ILE A 206 -1.45 0.72 -5.47
C ILE A 206 -0.32 0.93 -4.46
N GLU A 207 0.81 1.45 -4.94
CA GLU A 207 1.90 1.91 -4.09
C GLU A 207 1.58 3.30 -3.57
N VAL A 208 1.49 3.44 -2.25
CA VAL A 208 1.19 4.72 -1.59
C VAL A 208 2.44 5.22 -0.88
N VAL A 209 3.08 6.22 -1.44
CA VAL A 209 4.20 6.92 -0.80
C VAL A 209 3.67 7.67 0.43
N SER A 210 4.21 7.31 1.59
CA SER A 210 3.69 7.61 2.91
C SER A 210 4.77 8.18 3.83
N SER A 211 4.38 8.79 4.95
CA SER A 211 5.30 9.34 5.94
C SER A 211 5.45 8.45 7.16
N CYS A 212 6.64 8.47 7.77
CA CYS A 212 6.91 7.88 9.08
C CYS A 212 7.62 8.90 10.00
N PRO A 213 6.89 9.95 10.51
CA PRO A 213 7.51 11.04 11.25
C PRO A 213 8.35 10.60 12.43
N THR A 214 7.83 9.65 13.22
CA THR A 214 8.49 9.15 14.44
C THR A 214 9.87 8.53 14.13
N ASN A 215 9.95 7.60 13.20
CA ASN A 215 11.22 6.94 12.89
C ASN A 215 12.14 7.75 11.97
N TRP A 216 11.61 8.76 11.29
CA TRP A 216 12.44 9.75 10.57
C TRP A 216 12.95 10.86 11.48
N GLY A 217 12.51 10.92 12.77
CA GLY A 217 12.87 11.99 13.70
C GLY A 217 12.38 13.37 13.26
N MET A 218 11.22 13.43 12.60
CA MET A 218 10.66 14.65 12.00
C MET A 218 9.32 15.02 12.63
N THR A 219 9.00 16.32 12.63
CA THR A 219 7.63 16.76 12.89
C THR A 219 6.72 16.31 11.75
N PRO A 220 5.40 16.13 11.96
CA PRO A 220 4.45 15.74 10.91
C PRO A 220 4.55 16.59 9.63
N SER A 221 4.62 17.91 9.78
CA SER A 221 4.73 18.83 8.63
C SER A 221 6.04 18.67 7.85
N LYS A 222 7.17 18.52 8.56
CA LYS A 222 8.47 18.26 7.91
C LYS A 222 8.50 16.90 7.22
N ALA A 223 7.84 15.89 7.79
CA ALA A 223 7.74 14.58 7.17
C ALA A 223 6.94 14.62 5.87
N LEU A 224 5.83 15.36 5.81
CA LEU A 224 5.07 15.56 4.56
C LEU A 224 5.87 16.34 3.51
N GLN A 225 6.66 17.32 3.93
CA GLN A 225 7.57 18.04 3.04
C GLN A 225 8.68 17.11 2.53
N TRP A 226 9.24 16.26 3.37
CA TRP A 226 10.25 15.26 2.98
C TRP A 226 9.70 14.23 1.98
N VAL A 227 8.43 13.83 2.12
CA VAL A 227 7.74 13.02 1.11
C VAL A 227 7.76 13.72 -0.25
N GLU A 228 7.40 15.02 -0.29
CA GLU A 228 7.37 15.80 -1.53
C GLU A 228 8.76 15.97 -2.16
N GLU A 229 9.78 16.30 -1.33
CA GLU A 229 11.12 16.70 -1.80
C GLU A 229 12.06 15.51 -2.06
N LYS A 230 11.86 14.38 -1.38
CA LYS A 230 12.78 13.24 -1.42
C LYS A 230 12.14 11.95 -1.89
N MET A 231 10.96 11.59 -1.34
CA MET A 231 10.33 10.32 -1.67
C MET A 231 9.75 10.33 -3.09
N ILE A 232 8.95 11.34 -3.42
CA ILE A 232 8.29 11.44 -4.73
C ILE A 232 9.28 11.52 -5.89
N PRO A 233 10.40 12.27 -5.83
CA PRO A 233 11.41 12.24 -6.88
C PRO A 233 12.08 10.88 -7.09
N TYR A 234 12.18 10.07 -6.04
CA TYR A 234 12.75 8.72 -6.12
C TYR A 234 11.72 7.65 -6.53
N TYR A 235 10.49 7.79 -6.06
CA TYR A 235 9.31 6.98 -6.39
C TYR A 235 8.29 7.83 -7.15
N PRO A 236 8.50 8.09 -8.46
CA PRO A 236 7.66 8.99 -9.22
C PRO A 236 6.19 8.56 -9.21
N LEU A 237 5.29 9.53 -8.97
CA LEU A 237 3.86 9.26 -8.96
C LEU A 237 3.34 9.10 -10.39
N GLY A 238 2.46 8.14 -10.60
CA GLY A 238 1.82 7.91 -11.89
C GLY A 238 1.38 6.47 -12.10
N VAL A 239 0.77 6.25 -13.24
CA VAL A 239 0.36 4.92 -13.71
C VAL A 239 1.55 4.25 -14.39
N TYR A 240 2.00 3.13 -13.85
CA TYR A 240 3.07 2.31 -14.41
C TYR A 240 2.55 1.23 -15.35
N ARG A 241 1.34 0.76 -15.12
CA ARG A 241 0.64 -0.20 -15.95
C ARG A 241 -0.86 -0.02 -15.87
N ASP A 242 -1.52 -0.07 -17.01
CA ASP A 242 -2.98 -0.04 -17.15
C ASP A 242 -3.36 -0.69 -18.46
N LYS A 243 -3.71 -1.97 -18.42
CA LYS A 243 -4.13 -2.72 -19.62
C LYS A 243 -5.48 -2.27 -20.16
N SER A 244 -6.30 -1.66 -19.28
CA SER A 244 -7.62 -1.13 -19.65
C SER A 244 -7.56 0.25 -20.29
N ALA A 245 -6.42 0.96 -20.21
CA ALA A 245 -6.24 2.21 -20.91
C ALA A 245 -6.23 1.91 -22.42
N LYS A 246 -7.09 2.59 -23.19
CA LYS A 246 -7.04 2.52 -24.66
C LYS A 246 -5.63 2.90 -25.08
N LYS A 247 -4.94 2.04 -25.84
CA LYS A 247 -3.77 2.48 -26.59
C LYS A 247 -4.28 3.57 -27.52
N GLU A 248 -3.84 4.79 -27.32
CA GLU A 248 -3.94 5.80 -28.38
C GLU A 248 -3.03 5.29 -29.50
N ASP A 249 -3.66 4.83 -30.59
CA ASP A 249 -3.00 4.47 -31.84
C ASP A 249 -2.42 5.71 -32.53
#